data_0a98b6d258262e694e5bb3c51080ea96
#
_entry.id   0a98b6d258262e694e5bb3c51080ea96
#
_cell.length_a   1.000
_cell.length_b   1.000
_cell.length_c   1.000
_cell.angle_alpha   90.00
_cell.angle_beta   90.00
_cell.angle_gamma   90.00
#
_symmetry.space_group_name_H-M   'P 1'
#
loop_
_entity.id
_entity.type
_entity.pdbx_description
1 polymer ?
#
loop_
_entity_poly.entity_id
_entity_poly.type
_entity_poly.pdbx_seq_one_letter_code
_entity_poly.pdbx_strand_id
1 'polypeptide(L)'
;MTIEEERKRLNEIAAVSKYAFGANRHTIEYSFEVFKRFIRPGPILEMGPAEGFMTDLLVRLGQPMTVVEGAAPFCASLKDRHQQIEVVNALFEDYAPAQKFESIVLGHVLEHVDNPVDILARACVWLTDTGRILVAVPNARSLHRQAAVILGMLSFEEQLNEADIHHGHRRVYTPETFRRDFIQAGLSIEIFGGYWLKPLSNGQIERDWDEKLLHGFMILGERYPDIAGEIYVVARR
;
A
#
# COMPACT_ATOMS: atom_id res chain seq x y z
N MET A 1 21.10 6.57 -1.53
CA MET A 1 20.54 7.85 -1.02
C MET A 1 20.85 7.92 0.46
N THR A 2 21.23 9.07 1.00
CA THR A 2 21.43 9.25 2.43
C THR A 2 20.09 9.36 3.16
N ILE A 3 20.07 9.12 4.48
CA ILE A 3 18.86 9.28 5.31
C ILE A 3 18.29 10.71 5.20
N GLU A 4 19.15 11.71 5.15
CA GLU A 4 18.75 13.12 5.05
C GLU A 4 18.15 13.45 3.69
N GLU A 5 18.70 12.92 2.60
CA GLU A 5 18.13 13.03 1.25
C GLU A 5 16.76 12.37 1.15
N GLU A 6 16.59 11.18 1.75
CA GLU A 6 15.29 10.49 1.76
C GLU A 6 14.24 11.27 2.55
N ARG A 7 14.55 11.76 3.74
CA ARG A 7 13.65 12.61 4.54
C ARG A 7 13.25 13.88 3.80
N LYS A 8 14.18 14.51 3.11
CA LYS A 8 13.91 15.71 2.29
C LYS A 8 12.93 15.34 1.17
N ARG A 9 13.19 14.26 0.44
CA ARG A 9 12.31 13.77 -0.64
C ARG A 9 10.90 13.48 -0.13
N LEU A 10 10.75 12.80 1.00
CA LEU A 10 9.44 12.49 1.59
C LEU A 10 8.67 13.76 1.98
N ASN A 11 9.35 14.76 2.54
CA ASN A 11 8.73 16.04 2.88
C ASN A 11 8.31 16.84 1.62
N GLU A 12 9.07 16.78 0.53
CA GLU A 12 8.72 17.39 -0.75
C GLU A 12 7.48 16.70 -1.36
N ILE A 13 7.41 15.38 -1.33
CA ILE A 13 6.23 14.61 -1.73
C ILE A 13 5.02 15.00 -0.89
N ALA A 14 5.16 15.07 0.44
CA ALA A 14 4.07 15.44 1.33
C ALA A 14 3.49 16.83 1.05
N ALA A 15 4.31 17.77 0.59
CA ALA A 15 3.87 19.14 0.28
C ALA A 15 2.94 19.23 -0.95
N VAL A 16 3.01 18.26 -1.87
CA VAL A 16 2.24 18.26 -3.13
C VAL A 16 1.30 17.06 -3.26
N SER A 17 1.31 16.18 -2.28
CA SER A 17 0.55 14.92 -2.31
C SER A 17 -0.94 15.17 -2.40
N LYS A 18 -1.58 14.37 -3.27
CA LYS A 18 -3.04 14.24 -3.41
C LYS A 18 -3.41 12.76 -3.50
N TYR A 19 -2.71 11.92 -2.72
CA TYR A 19 -2.84 10.46 -2.83
C TYR A 19 -4.24 9.98 -2.45
N ALA A 20 -4.88 10.63 -1.48
CA ALA A 20 -6.22 10.28 -1.00
C ALA A 20 -7.37 10.94 -1.78
N PHE A 21 -7.17 11.24 -3.08
CA PHE A 21 -8.19 11.88 -3.93
C PHE A 21 -8.54 11.03 -5.15
N GLY A 22 -9.74 11.28 -5.71
CA GLY A 22 -10.20 10.64 -6.95
C GLY A 22 -10.23 9.10 -6.83
N ALA A 23 -9.82 8.41 -7.89
CA ALA A 23 -9.82 6.95 -7.95
C ALA A 23 -8.92 6.30 -6.88
N ASN A 24 -7.84 6.97 -6.46
CA ASN A 24 -6.96 6.46 -5.42
C ASN A 24 -7.68 6.35 -4.06
N ARG A 25 -8.58 7.29 -3.77
CA ARG A 25 -9.41 7.20 -2.56
C ARG A 25 -10.22 5.90 -2.53
N HIS A 26 -10.91 5.59 -3.62
CA HIS A 26 -11.69 4.34 -3.73
C HIS A 26 -10.80 3.10 -3.67
N THR A 27 -9.57 3.18 -4.20
CA THR A 27 -8.57 2.12 -4.06
C THR A 27 -8.22 1.87 -2.60
N ILE A 28 -7.97 2.92 -1.81
CA ILE A 28 -7.66 2.79 -0.37
C ILE A 28 -8.89 2.27 0.40
N GLU A 29 -10.09 2.78 0.13
CA GLU A 29 -11.33 2.33 0.73
C GLU A 29 -11.53 0.82 0.50
N TYR A 30 -11.35 0.37 -0.73
CA TYR A 30 -11.52 -1.05 -1.05
C TYR A 30 -10.37 -1.91 -0.50
N SER A 31 -9.15 -1.39 -0.46
CA SER A 31 -8.03 -2.03 0.21
C SER A 31 -8.35 -2.31 1.69
N PHE A 32 -8.95 -1.33 2.39
CA PHE A 32 -9.41 -1.51 3.76
C PHE A 32 -10.51 -2.58 3.85
N GLU A 33 -11.50 -2.58 2.92
CA GLU A 33 -12.55 -3.61 2.89
C GLU A 33 -11.98 -5.03 2.73
N VAL A 34 -10.90 -5.17 1.98
CA VAL A 34 -10.16 -6.43 1.85
C VAL A 34 -9.40 -6.75 3.14
N PHE A 35 -8.60 -5.81 3.62
CA PHE A 35 -7.70 -6.02 4.77
C PHE A 35 -8.46 -6.32 6.05
N LYS A 36 -9.59 -5.65 6.33
CA LYS A 36 -10.37 -5.88 7.54
C LYS A 36 -10.86 -7.32 7.72
N ARG A 37 -10.94 -8.09 6.64
CA ARG A 37 -11.28 -9.53 6.68
C ARG A 37 -10.20 -10.37 7.35
N PHE A 38 -8.97 -9.85 7.40
CA PHE A 38 -7.77 -10.56 7.84
C PHE A 38 -7.08 -9.92 9.05
N ILE A 39 -7.42 -8.67 9.38
CA ILE A 39 -6.92 -7.99 10.58
C ILE A 39 -7.32 -8.80 11.82
N ARG A 40 -6.34 -9.06 12.67
CA ARG A 40 -6.54 -9.82 13.91
C ARG A 40 -6.77 -8.87 15.09
N PRO A 41 -7.56 -9.30 16.11
CA PRO A 41 -7.69 -8.54 17.34
C PRO A 41 -6.34 -8.33 18.04
N GLY A 42 -6.01 -7.09 18.40
CA GLY A 42 -4.76 -6.73 19.06
C GLY A 42 -4.04 -5.54 18.40
N PRO A 43 -2.79 -5.26 18.80
CA PRO A 43 -2.06 -4.09 18.30
C PRO A 43 -1.88 -4.11 16.78
N ILE A 44 -2.17 -2.98 16.12
CA ILE A 44 -1.99 -2.75 14.69
C ILE A 44 -0.80 -1.80 14.48
N LEU A 45 0.07 -2.12 13.54
CA LEU A 45 1.06 -1.20 12.98
C LEU A 45 0.65 -0.84 11.56
N GLU A 46 0.50 0.44 11.26
CA GLU A 46 0.43 0.94 9.89
C GLU A 46 1.76 1.57 9.51
N MET A 47 2.30 1.17 8.36
CA MET A 47 3.55 1.68 7.83
C MET A 47 3.27 2.54 6.59
N GLY A 48 3.71 3.81 6.60
CA GLY A 48 3.57 4.74 5.47
C GLY A 48 2.14 5.19 5.19
N PRO A 49 1.43 5.77 6.16
CA PRO A 49 0.03 6.21 6.00
C PRO A 49 -0.17 7.38 5.04
N ALA A 50 0.89 8.11 4.70
CA ALA A 50 0.80 9.37 3.95
C ALA A 50 -0.22 10.35 4.58
N GLU A 51 -1.23 10.82 3.83
CA GLU A 51 -2.31 11.69 4.34
C GLU A 51 -3.18 11.03 5.42
N GLY A 52 -3.04 9.70 5.65
CA GLY A 52 -3.71 8.97 6.71
C GLY A 52 -5.14 8.55 6.42
N PHE A 53 -5.53 8.42 5.15
CA PHE A 53 -6.90 7.99 4.83
C PHE A 53 -7.14 6.52 5.25
N MET A 54 -6.16 5.62 5.08
CA MET A 54 -6.22 4.26 5.61
C MET A 54 -6.23 4.27 7.15
N THR A 55 -5.45 5.17 7.79
CA THR A 55 -5.44 5.38 9.24
C THR A 55 -6.84 5.71 9.77
N ASP A 56 -7.57 6.65 9.09
CA ASP A 56 -8.93 7.05 9.44
C ASP A 56 -9.91 5.86 9.43
N LEU A 57 -9.68 4.87 8.58
CA LEU A 57 -10.48 3.64 8.50
C LEU A 57 -10.07 2.62 9.57
N LEU A 58 -8.77 2.41 9.75
CA LEU A 58 -8.23 1.46 10.73
C LEU A 58 -8.58 1.84 12.17
N VAL A 59 -8.53 3.12 12.52
CA VAL A 59 -8.89 3.62 13.86
C VAL A 59 -10.31 3.24 14.26
N ARG A 60 -11.24 3.14 13.31
CA ARG A 60 -12.63 2.73 13.56
C ARG A 60 -12.77 1.28 14.07
N LEU A 61 -11.72 0.47 13.95
CA LEU A 61 -11.69 -0.88 14.52
C LEU A 61 -11.53 -0.88 16.05
N GLY A 62 -11.19 0.27 16.65
CA GLY A 62 -11.10 0.43 18.11
C GLY A 62 -9.94 -0.35 18.74
N GLN A 63 -8.89 -0.66 17.99
CA GLN A 63 -7.75 -1.44 18.47
C GLN A 63 -6.55 -0.51 18.77
N PRO A 64 -5.62 -0.93 19.65
CA PRO A 64 -4.36 -0.21 19.84
C PRO A 64 -3.63 -0.07 18.51
N MET A 65 -3.20 1.13 18.19
CA MET A 65 -2.60 1.40 16.87
C MET A 65 -1.36 2.27 17.00
N THR A 66 -0.32 1.87 16.29
CA THR A 66 0.90 2.64 16.05
C THR A 66 1.01 2.89 14.55
N VAL A 67 1.45 4.09 14.20
CA VAL A 67 1.72 4.51 12.82
C VAL A 67 3.17 4.93 12.70
N VAL A 68 3.87 4.47 11.68
CA VAL A 68 5.23 4.93 11.37
C VAL A 68 5.27 5.60 10.00
N GLU A 69 5.78 6.84 9.97
CA GLU A 69 5.80 7.71 8.78
C GLU A 69 7.09 8.54 8.73
N GLY A 70 7.73 8.57 7.55
CA GLY A 70 8.98 9.30 7.34
C GLY A 70 8.80 10.81 7.18
N ALA A 71 7.67 11.25 6.60
CA ALA A 71 7.38 12.66 6.34
C ALA A 71 6.82 13.37 7.58
N ALA A 72 7.57 14.34 8.11
CA ALA A 72 7.15 15.09 9.29
C ALA A 72 5.80 15.83 9.15
N PRO A 73 5.44 16.42 7.97
CA PRO A 73 4.14 17.05 7.80
C PRO A 73 2.96 16.08 7.95
N PHE A 74 3.07 14.86 7.43
CA PHE A 74 2.04 13.84 7.60
C PHE A 74 1.91 13.41 9.05
N CYS A 75 3.04 13.21 9.74
CA CYS A 75 3.02 12.90 11.18
C CYS A 75 2.33 13.98 12.00
N ALA A 76 2.57 15.26 11.72
CA ALA A 76 1.91 16.36 12.42
C ALA A 76 0.39 16.33 12.22
N SER A 77 -0.06 16.19 10.97
CA SER A 77 -1.48 16.08 10.63
C SER A 77 -2.16 14.88 11.29
N LEU A 78 -1.50 13.72 11.34
CA LEU A 78 -2.03 12.51 11.97
C LEU A 78 -2.15 12.68 13.50
N LYS A 79 -1.17 13.28 14.15
CA LYS A 79 -1.21 13.57 15.59
C LYS A 79 -2.36 14.51 15.95
N ASP A 80 -2.61 15.51 15.12
CA ASP A 80 -3.70 16.46 15.34
C ASP A 80 -5.08 15.79 15.21
N ARG A 81 -5.24 14.87 14.25
CA ARG A 81 -6.51 14.17 14.00
C ARG A 81 -6.78 13.00 14.95
N HIS A 82 -5.74 12.32 15.38
CA HIS A 82 -5.82 11.04 16.09
C HIS A 82 -4.98 11.02 17.37
N GLN A 83 -5.47 11.67 18.43
CA GLN A 83 -4.77 11.73 19.73
C GLN A 83 -4.70 10.38 20.46
N GLN A 84 -5.50 9.40 20.05
CA GLN A 84 -5.60 8.07 20.67
C GLN A 84 -4.62 7.04 20.09
N ILE A 85 -3.87 7.37 19.04
CA ILE A 85 -2.89 6.46 18.42
C ILE A 85 -1.46 6.99 18.63
N GLU A 86 -0.49 6.09 18.56
CA GLU A 86 0.92 6.44 18.56
C GLU A 86 1.37 6.78 17.14
N VAL A 87 1.90 7.99 16.91
CA VAL A 87 2.47 8.41 15.61
C VAL A 87 3.97 8.63 15.77
N VAL A 88 4.76 7.77 15.09
CA VAL A 88 6.23 7.79 15.11
C VAL A 88 6.76 8.38 13.82
N ASN A 89 7.51 9.48 13.90
CA ASN A 89 8.21 10.05 12.75
C ASN A 89 9.58 9.39 12.60
N ALA A 90 9.66 8.35 11.79
CA ALA A 90 10.89 7.62 11.49
C ALA A 90 10.85 7.04 10.07
N LEU A 91 12.01 6.81 9.48
CA LEU A 91 12.14 5.90 8.35
C LEU A 91 11.94 4.47 8.85
N PHE A 92 11.47 3.57 7.99
CA PHE A 92 11.22 2.18 8.38
C PHE A 92 12.50 1.46 8.81
N GLU A 93 13.63 1.83 8.21
CA GLU A 93 14.96 1.32 8.53
C GLU A 93 15.44 1.70 9.93
N ASP A 94 14.98 2.87 10.43
CA ASP A 94 15.35 3.41 11.74
C ASP A 94 14.34 3.02 12.84
N TYR A 95 13.16 2.46 12.45
CA TYR A 95 12.11 2.10 13.39
C TYR A 95 12.41 0.77 14.08
N ALA A 96 12.34 0.75 15.40
CA ALA A 96 12.52 -0.43 16.23
C ALA A 96 11.49 -0.45 17.35
N PRO A 97 10.31 -1.08 17.15
CA PRO A 97 9.26 -1.09 18.17
C PRO A 97 9.64 -1.95 19.38
N ALA A 98 9.21 -1.50 20.55
CA ALA A 98 9.36 -2.28 21.78
C ALA A 98 8.32 -3.40 21.93
N GLN A 99 7.21 -3.31 21.18
CA GLN A 99 6.13 -4.29 21.19
C GLN A 99 6.01 -5.07 19.87
N LYS A 100 5.24 -6.14 19.89
CA LYS A 100 4.84 -6.91 18.71
C LYS A 100 3.42 -6.54 18.29
N PHE A 101 3.11 -6.81 17.02
CA PHE A 101 1.83 -6.48 16.41
C PHE A 101 1.08 -7.74 15.94
N GLU A 102 -0.24 -7.75 16.12
CA GLU A 102 -1.11 -8.78 15.58
C GLU A 102 -1.44 -8.54 14.09
N SER A 103 -1.37 -7.28 13.66
CA SER A 103 -1.52 -6.91 12.26
C SER A 103 -0.55 -5.81 11.88
N ILE A 104 0.14 -5.98 10.75
CA ILE A 104 0.97 -4.94 10.14
C ILE A 104 0.41 -4.64 8.76
N VAL A 105 0.12 -3.38 8.48
CA VAL A 105 -0.52 -2.92 7.23
C VAL A 105 0.46 -2.06 6.44
N LEU A 106 0.70 -2.42 5.18
CA LEU A 106 1.43 -1.64 4.18
C LEU A 106 0.55 -1.48 2.94
N GLY A 107 -0.26 -0.44 2.91
CA GLY A 107 -1.09 -0.12 1.74
C GLY A 107 -0.33 0.79 0.78
N HIS A 108 0.11 0.26 -0.36
CA HIS A 108 0.85 1.03 -1.38
C HIS A 108 2.15 1.67 -0.85
N VAL A 109 3.02 0.84 -0.28
CA VAL A 109 4.30 1.26 0.32
C VAL A 109 5.49 0.64 -0.39
N LEU A 110 5.43 -0.65 -0.74
CA LEU A 110 6.60 -1.38 -1.23
C LEU A 110 7.10 -0.90 -2.60
N GLU A 111 6.24 -0.29 -3.40
CA GLU A 111 6.61 0.35 -4.67
C GLU A 111 7.50 1.58 -4.47
N HIS A 112 7.50 2.19 -3.28
CA HIS A 112 8.23 3.43 -2.96
C HIS A 112 9.58 3.22 -2.27
N VAL A 113 9.79 2.08 -1.61
CA VAL A 113 11.01 1.81 -0.81
C VAL A 113 12.16 1.28 -1.67
N ASP A 114 13.40 1.52 -1.24
CA ASP A 114 14.58 1.04 -1.96
C ASP A 114 14.68 -0.49 -1.92
N ASN A 115 14.58 -1.07 -0.73
CA ASN A 115 14.70 -2.51 -0.51
C ASN A 115 13.44 -3.10 0.15
N PRO A 116 12.43 -3.51 -0.62
CA PRO A 116 11.19 -4.07 -0.08
C PRO A 116 11.40 -5.36 0.72
N VAL A 117 12.39 -6.17 0.37
CA VAL A 117 12.70 -7.42 1.10
C VAL A 117 13.19 -7.11 2.51
N ASP A 118 14.04 -6.10 2.69
CA ASP A 118 14.49 -5.68 4.03
C ASP A 118 13.33 -5.14 4.87
N ILE A 119 12.46 -4.31 4.29
CA ILE A 119 11.28 -3.79 4.98
C ILE A 119 10.34 -4.91 5.42
N LEU A 120 10.07 -5.87 4.55
CA LEU A 120 9.26 -7.05 4.88
C LEU A 120 9.91 -7.93 5.96
N ALA A 121 11.23 -8.13 5.90
CA ALA A 121 11.95 -8.89 6.90
C ALA A 121 11.91 -8.23 8.30
N ARG A 122 12.01 -6.89 8.35
CA ARG A 122 11.82 -6.12 9.59
C ARG A 122 10.40 -6.27 10.12
N ALA A 123 9.40 -6.08 9.27
CA ALA A 123 8.00 -6.27 9.64
C ALA A 123 7.74 -7.69 10.15
N CYS A 124 8.34 -8.72 9.55
CA CYS A 124 8.27 -10.11 10.02
C CYS A 124 8.78 -10.26 11.47
N VAL A 125 9.89 -9.58 11.81
CA VAL A 125 10.40 -9.59 13.20
C VAL A 125 9.44 -8.91 14.18
N TRP A 126 8.66 -7.93 13.75
CA TRP A 126 7.72 -7.18 14.60
C TRP A 126 6.36 -7.87 14.78
N LEU A 127 6.05 -8.93 14.02
CA LEU A 127 4.84 -9.72 14.22
C LEU A 127 4.89 -10.55 15.51
N THR A 128 3.72 -10.76 16.11
CA THR A 128 3.49 -11.85 17.07
C THR A 128 3.56 -13.20 16.36
N ASP A 129 3.55 -14.31 17.08
CA ASP A 129 3.57 -15.65 16.49
C ASP A 129 2.29 -15.96 15.69
N THR A 130 1.20 -15.27 15.99
CA THR A 130 -0.09 -15.38 15.28
C THR A 130 -0.38 -14.21 14.36
N GLY A 131 0.51 -13.23 14.31
CA GLY A 131 0.33 -11.98 13.59
C GLY A 131 0.36 -12.14 12.07
N ARG A 132 -0.24 -11.17 11.38
CA ARG A 132 -0.30 -11.10 9.92
C ARG A 132 0.22 -9.78 9.41
N ILE A 133 0.89 -9.85 8.28
CA ILE A 133 1.23 -8.69 7.45
C ILE A 133 0.29 -8.64 6.26
N LEU A 134 -0.29 -7.45 6.00
CA LEU A 134 -1.24 -7.19 4.93
C LEU A 134 -0.64 -6.12 4.04
N VAL A 135 -0.42 -6.44 2.79
CA VAL A 135 0.26 -5.54 1.84
C VAL A 135 -0.50 -5.50 0.53
N ALA A 136 -0.67 -4.32 -0.04
CA ALA A 136 -1.20 -4.12 -1.39
C ALA A 136 -0.27 -3.23 -2.20
N VAL A 137 -0.19 -3.49 -3.51
CA VAL A 137 0.63 -2.76 -4.47
C VAL A 137 -0.06 -2.71 -5.85
N PRO A 138 0.25 -1.70 -6.69
CA PRO A 138 -0.18 -1.69 -8.09
C PRO A 138 0.36 -2.89 -8.86
N ASN A 139 -0.48 -3.44 -9.75
CA ASN A 139 -0.15 -4.61 -10.57
C ASN A 139 0.30 -4.20 -11.98
N ALA A 140 1.51 -4.57 -12.35
CA ALA A 140 2.04 -4.40 -13.69
C ALA A 140 1.20 -5.13 -14.75
N ARG A 141 0.62 -6.29 -14.40
CA ARG A 141 -0.24 -7.08 -15.30
C ARG A 141 -1.69 -6.65 -15.35
N SER A 142 -2.03 -5.50 -14.77
CA SER A 142 -3.39 -4.98 -14.87
C SER A 142 -3.84 -4.76 -16.32
N LEU A 143 -5.14 -4.95 -16.58
CA LEU A 143 -5.68 -4.86 -17.95
C LEU A 143 -5.28 -3.58 -18.68
N HIS A 144 -5.36 -2.42 -18.01
CA HIS A 144 -5.03 -1.14 -18.63
C HIS A 144 -3.54 -1.03 -19.01
N ARG A 145 -2.62 -1.65 -18.24
CA ARG A 145 -1.18 -1.65 -18.57
C ARG A 145 -0.86 -2.59 -19.73
N GLN A 146 -1.47 -3.78 -19.75
CA GLN A 146 -1.37 -4.69 -20.91
C GLN A 146 -1.88 -4.02 -22.19
N ALA A 147 -3.03 -3.35 -22.13
CA ALA A 147 -3.55 -2.59 -23.25
C ALA A 147 -2.58 -1.46 -23.67
N ALA A 148 -1.98 -0.76 -22.72
CA ALA A 148 -0.99 0.28 -23.01
C ALA A 148 0.27 -0.27 -23.70
N VAL A 149 0.73 -1.46 -23.36
CA VAL A 149 1.84 -2.14 -24.09
C VAL A 149 1.43 -2.50 -25.51
N ILE A 150 0.25 -3.09 -25.70
CA ILE A 150 -0.27 -3.44 -27.04
C ILE A 150 -0.40 -2.20 -27.94
N LEU A 151 -0.80 -1.07 -27.36
CA LEU A 151 -0.96 0.21 -28.05
C LEU A 151 0.37 0.97 -28.26
N GLY A 152 1.49 0.45 -27.75
CA GLY A 152 2.80 1.11 -27.85
C GLY A 152 2.95 2.34 -26.94
N MET A 153 2.07 2.52 -25.96
CA MET A 153 2.14 3.60 -24.94
C MET A 153 3.15 3.26 -23.83
N LEU A 154 3.37 1.97 -23.57
CA LEU A 154 4.41 1.42 -22.72
C LEU A 154 5.23 0.41 -23.53
N SER A 155 6.53 0.28 -23.25
CA SER A 155 7.39 -0.70 -23.89
C SER A 155 7.23 -2.10 -23.28
N PHE A 156 6.92 -2.18 -21.98
CA PHE A 156 6.66 -3.40 -21.21
C PHE A 156 5.82 -3.07 -19.98
N GLU A 157 5.22 -4.06 -19.35
CA GLU A 157 4.21 -3.89 -18.30
C GLU A 157 4.76 -3.21 -17.02
N GLU A 158 6.01 -3.47 -16.64
CA GLU A 158 6.66 -2.91 -15.45
C GLU A 158 7.28 -1.52 -15.67
N GLN A 159 7.23 -0.99 -16.91
CA GLN A 159 7.75 0.35 -17.19
C GLN A 159 7.04 1.39 -16.33
N LEU A 160 7.81 2.22 -15.62
CA LEU A 160 7.26 3.38 -14.91
C LEU A 160 6.72 4.40 -15.92
N ASN A 161 5.48 4.80 -15.75
CA ASN A 161 4.87 5.88 -16.52
C ASN A 161 5.00 7.22 -15.76
N GLU A 162 4.55 8.32 -16.36
CA GLU A 162 4.64 9.66 -15.77
C GLU A 162 3.92 9.75 -14.40
N ALA A 163 2.77 9.07 -14.25
CA ALA A 163 2.05 9.04 -12.98
C ALA A 163 2.80 8.24 -11.91
N ASP A 164 3.38 7.09 -12.26
CA ASP A 164 4.22 6.32 -11.35
C ASP A 164 5.41 7.16 -10.84
N ILE A 165 6.09 7.86 -11.75
CA ILE A 165 7.23 8.74 -11.41
C ILE A 165 6.76 9.90 -10.54
N HIS A 166 5.64 10.54 -10.87
CA HIS A 166 5.07 11.65 -10.10
C HIS A 166 4.73 11.23 -8.67
N HIS A 167 4.21 10.02 -8.48
CA HIS A 167 3.94 9.46 -7.15
C HIS A 167 5.18 8.93 -6.43
N GLY A 168 6.34 8.93 -7.09
CA GLY A 168 7.60 8.49 -6.50
C GLY A 168 7.77 6.98 -6.45
N HIS A 169 7.09 6.24 -7.33
CA HIS A 169 7.29 4.81 -7.49
C HIS A 169 8.71 4.52 -7.97
N ARG A 170 9.31 3.47 -7.45
CA ARG A 170 10.60 2.93 -7.85
C ARG A 170 10.45 1.66 -8.68
N ARG A 171 9.27 1.04 -8.63
CA ARG A 171 8.89 -0.18 -9.35
C ARG A 171 7.39 -0.31 -9.51
N VAL A 172 6.98 -1.19 -10.42
CA VAL A 172 5.62 -1.73 -10.46
C VAL A 172 5.73 -3.26 -10.38
N TYR A 173 4.95 -3.88 -9.52
CA TYR A 173 5.04 -5.30 -9.23
C TYR A 173 4.26 -6.15 -10.22
N THR A 174 4.86 -7.28 -10.67
CA THR A 174 4.10 -8.41 -11.19
C THR A 174 3.67 -9.33 -10.05
N PRO A 175 2.66 -10.20 -10.23
CA PRO A 175 2.30 -11.21 -9.23
C PRO A 175 3.48 -12.06 -8.75
N GLU A 176 4.43 -12.38 -9.64
CA GLU A 176 5.61 -13.19 -9.31
C GLU A 176 6.65 -12.41 -8.52
N THR A 177 6.97 -11.19 -8.94
CA THR A 177 7.96 -10.36 -8.23
C THR A 177 7.46 -9.99 -6.84
N PHE A 178 6.15 -9.75 -6.69
CA PHE A 178 5.54 -9.46 -5.41
C PHE A 178 5.61 -10.66 -4.45
N ARG A 179 5.21 -11.86 -4.89
CA ARG A 179 5.32 -13.08 -4.07
C ARG A 179 6.78 -13.42 -3.72
N ARG A 180 7.69 -13.24 -4.67
CA ARG A 180 9.13 -13.49 -4.48
C ARG A 180 9.69 -12.70 -3.30
N ASP A 181 9.35 -11.40 -3.20
CA ASP A 181 9.88 -10.54 -2.16
C ASP A 181 9.44 -10.99 -0.75
N PHE A 182 8.21 -11.52 -0.59
CA PHE A 182 7.75 -12.12 0.67
C PHE A 182 8.53 -13.38 1.03
N ILE A 183 8.73 -14.27 0.06
CA ILE A 183 9.50 -15.51 0.26
C ILE A 183 10.94 -15.19 0.65
N GLN A 184 11.57 -14.24 -0.02
CA GLN A 184 12.94 -13.80 0.29
C GLN A 184 13.05 -13.14 1.68
N ALA A 185 12.00 -12.48 2.13
CA ALA A 185 11.90 -11.91 3.48
C ALA A 185 11.62 -12.95 4.59
N GLY A 186 11.46 -14.24 4.25
CA GLY A 186 11.17 -15.30 5.20
C GLY A 186 9.72 -15.38 5.65
N LEU A 187 8.79 -14.74 4.91
CA LEU A 187 7.36 -14.76 5.18
C LEU A 187 6.65 -15.88 4.42
N SER A 188 5.67 -16.50 5.07
CA SER A 188 4.76 -17.50 4.48
C SER A 188 3.50 -16.82 3.98
N ILE A 189 3.24 -16.87 2.67
CA ILE A 189 2.03 -16.31 2.05
C ILE A 189 0.84 -17.23 2.38
N GLU A 190 -0.16 -16.69 3.08
CA GLU A 190 -1.43 -17.38 3.34
C GLU A 190 -2.45 -17.09 2.23
N ILE A 191 -2.50 -15.85 1.74
CA ILE A 191 -3.44 -15.41 0.70
C ILE A 191 -2.69 -14.52 -0.28
N PHE A 192 -2.92 -14.76 -1.56
CA PHE A 192 -2.67 -13.83 -2.64
C PHE A 192 -4.00 -13.53 -3.32
N GLY A 193 -4.28 -12.25 -3.52
CA GLY A 193 -5.49 -11.80 -4.19
C GLY A 193 -5.27 -10.52 -4.98
N GLY A 194 -6.34 -10.04 -5.57
CA GLY A 194 -6.34 -8.76 -6.27
C GLY A 194 -7.71 -8.12 -6.14
N TYR A 195 -7.83 -6.87 -6.50
CA TYR A 195 -9.09 -6.15 -6.60
C TYR A 195 -9.00 -5.11 -7.70
N TRP A 196 -10.17 -4.58 -8.09
CA TRP A 196 -10.29 -3.62 -9.18
C TRP A 196 -9.88 -4.16 -10.55
N LEU A 197 -10.78 -4.83 -11.24
CA LEU A 197 -10.56 -5.16 -12.66
C LEU A 197 -10.60 -3.87 -13.49
N LYS A 198 -9.44 -3.22 -13.62
CA LYS A 198 -9.25 -1.87 -14.15
C LYS A 198 -8.95 -1.89 -15.66
N PRO A 199 -9.94 -1.57 -16.54
CA PRO A 199 -9.73 -1.61 -17.98
C PRO A 199 -9.14 -0.31 -18.55
N LEU A 200 -9.26 0.82 -17.83
CA LEU A 200 -8.90 2.16 -18.27
C LEU A 200 -8.00 2.87 -17.25
N SER A 201 -7.42 4.00 -17.64
CA SER A 201 -6.66 4.86 -16.72
C SER A 201 -7.58 5.52 -15.67
N ASN A 202 -7.00 5.96 -14.53
CA ASN A 202 -7.76 6.65 -13.48
C ASN A 202 -8.57 7.84 -14.03
N GLY A 203 -7.94 8.70 -14.84
CA GLY A 203 -8.62 9.89 -15.36
C GLY A 203 -9.78 9.58 -16.32
N GLN A 204 -9.74 8.44 -17.05
CA GLN A 204 -10.88 8.00 -17.86
C GLN A 204 -12.01 7.46 -16.99
N ILE A 205 -11.66 6.69 -15.95
CA ILE A 205 -12.62 6.12 -14.99
C ILE A 205 -13.32 7.26 -14.22
N GLU A 206 -12.57 8.20 -13.66
CA GLU A 206 -13.10 9.33 -12.89
C GLU A 206 -14.06 10.21 -13.69
N ARG A 207 -13.83 10.34 -15.00
CA ARG A 207 -14.69 11.15 -15.86
C ARG A 207 -16.02 10.47 -16.19
N ASP A 208 -16.01 9.14 -16.37
CA ASP A 208 -17.09 8.44 -17.06
C ASP A 208 -17.82 7.41 -16.18
N TRP A 209 -17.29 7.04 -14.99
CA TRP A 209 -17.85 6.01 -14.12
C TRP A 209 -18.48 6.62 -12.86
N ASP A 210 -19.65 6.12 -12.49
CA ASP A 210 -20.22 6.34 -11.17
C ASP A 210 -19.62 5.41 -10.12
N GLU A 211 -19.85 5.71 -8.84
CA GLU A 211 -19.36 4.92 -7.70
C GLU A 211 -19.85 3.47 -7.73
N LYS A 212 -21.07 3.21 -8.20
CA LYS A 212 -21.65 1.87 -8.25
C LYS A 212 -20.95 1.00 -9.28
N LEU A 213 -20.66 1.57 -10.46
CA LEU A 213 -19.91 0.88 -11.52
C LEU A 213 -18.48 0.61 -11.05
N LEU A 214 -17.81 1.61 -10.47
CA LEU A 214 -16.47 1.48 -9.93
C LEU A 214 -16.42 0.37 -8.87
N HIS A 215 -17.35 0.37 -7.90
CA HIS A 215 -17.42 -0.66 -6.86
C HIS A 215 -17.65 -2.07 -7.44
N GLY A 216 -18.50 -2.19 -8.47
CA GLY A 216 -18.67 -3.45 -9.18
C GLY A 216 -17.39 -4.00 -9.79
N PHE A 217 -16.56 -3.11 -10.38
CA PHE A 217 -15.25 -3.49 -10.92
C PHE A 217 -14.19 -3.74 -9.84
N MET A 218 -14.30 -3.11 -8.66
CA MET A 218 -13.49 -3.47 -7.49
C MET A 218 -13.73 -4.93 -7.10
N ILE A 219 -15.00 -5.33 -6.91
CA ILE A 219 -15.39 -6.71 -6.57
C ILE A 219 -14.98 -7.69 -7.69
N LEU A 220 -15.20 -7.31 -8.95
CA LEU A 220 -14.87 -8.18 -10.08
C LEU A 220 -13.38 -8.52 -10.12
N GLY A 221 -12.50 -7.59 -9.71
CA GLY A 221 -11.06 -7.82 -9.61
C GLY A 221 -10.69 -8.95 -8.64
N GLU A 222 -11.49 -9.21 -7.59
CA GLU A 222 -11.23 -10.34 -6.68
C GLU A 222 -11.35 -11.72 -7.38
N ARG A 223 -12.07 -11.80 -8.51
CA ARG A 223 -12.19 -13.03 -9.30
C ARG A 223 -11.02 -13.24 -10.27
N TYR A 224 -10.27 -12.19 -10.56
CA TYR A 224 -9.20 -12.18 -11.57
C TYR A 224 -7.94 -11.51 -11.01
N PRO A 225 -7.37 -12.03 -9.91
CA PRO A 225 -6.28 -11.36 -9.18
C PRO A 225 -5.04 -11.10 -10.05
N ASP A 226 -4.71 -12.00 -10.98
CA ASP A 226 -3.50 -11.87 -11.79
C ASP A 226 -3.52 -10.68 -12.77
N ILE A 227 -4.73 -10.21 -13.14
CA ILE A 227 -4.93 -9.08 -14.07
C ILE A 227 -5.69 -7.91 -13.44
N ALA A 228 -5.96 -7.96 -12.13
CA ALA A 228 -6.54 -6.86 -11.38
C ALA A 228 -5.61 -5.64 -11.35
N GLY A 229 -6.16 -4.45 -11.12
CA GLY A 229 -5.40 -3.20 -11.00
C GLY A 229 -4.44 -3.21 -9.83
N GLU A 230 -4.90 -3.79 -8.73
CA GLU A 230 -4.17 -3.93 -7.48
C GLU A 230 -4.06 -5.40 -7.08
N ILE A 231 -2.91 -5.79 -6.54
CA ILE A 231 -2.67 -7.11 -5.96
C ILE A 231 -2.31 -6.98 -4.49
N TYR A 232 -2.72 -7.97 -3.69
CA TYR A 232 -2.43 -7.98 -2.27
C TYR A 232 -1.95 -9.34 -1.78
N VAL A 233 -1.21 -9.31 -0.70
CA VAL A 233 -0.74 -10.48 0.05
C VAL A 233 -1.16 -10.35 1.50
N VAL A 234 -1.63 -11.46 2.07
CA VAL A 234 -1.69 -11.69 3.50
C VAL A 234 -0.68 -12.77 3.82
N ALA A 235 0.28 -12.46 4.69
CA ALA A 235 1.35 -13.36 5.03
C ALA A 235 1.56 -13.40 6.55
N ARG A 236 2.26 -14.43 7.00
CA ARG A 236 2.69 -14.62 8.40
C ARG A 236 4.17 -14.99 8.47
N ARG A 237 4.67 -14.96 9.68
CA ARG A 237 6.00 -15.46 10.00
C ARG A 237 6.15 -16.94 9.75
#